data_f649d4d042c38979d60c9bbc0fa1a64a
#
_entry.id   f649d4d042c38979d60c9bbc0fa1a64a
#
_cell.length_a   1.000
_cell.length_b   1.000
_cell.length_c   1.000
_cell.angle_alpha   90.00
_cell.angle_beta   90.00
_cell.angle_gamma   90.00
#
_symmetry.space_group_name_H-M   'P 1'
#
loop_
_entity.id
_entity.type
_entity.pdbx_description
1 polymer ?
#
loop_
_entity_poly.entity_id
_entity_poly.type
_entity_poly.pdbx_seq_one_letter_code
_entity_poly.pdbx_strand_id
1 'polypeptide(L)'
;WYPLGYNIRPKRLQTIAREAVAQYGGQLPSDEETLLSFKGIGAYTAGAIRSFAFRERAAILDTNVARVLFRVFVGRGDPKSHAMKKHLWRLSETLLPSRHVFDFNQALMDLGAMVCVARSPKCPACPMSKSCRSVKLNR
;
A
#
# COMPACT_ATOMS: atom_id res chain seq x y z
N TRP A 1 -6.06 7.71 21.72
CA TRP A 1 -6.53 7.69 20.32
C TRP A 1 -7.27 8.98 19.89
N TYR A 2 -7.99 9.57 20.83
CA TYR A 2 -8.63 10.87 20.60
C TYR A 2 -7.58 11.96 20.32
N PRO A 3 -7.74 12.83 19.34
CA PRO A 3 -8.91 13.07 18.47
C PRO A 3 -8.79 12.46 17.04
N LEU A 4 -7.99 11.42 16.81
CA LEU A 4 -7.63 10.87 15.48
C LEU A 4 -8.82 10.32 14.67
N GLY A 5 -9.97 10.08 15.29
CA GLY A 5 -11.09 9.41 14.63
C GLY A 5 -10.83 7.91 14.38
N TYR A 6 -11.67 7.28 13.55
CA TYR A 6 -11.60 5.84 13.25
C TYR A 6 -11.50 4.97 14.52
N ASN A 7 -12.38 5.22 15.48
CA ASN A 7 -12.34 4.65 16.83
C ASN A 7 -12.42 3.11 16.89
N ILE A 8 -12.77 2.46 15.80
CA ILE A 8 -12.72 1.00 15.68
C ILE A 8 -11.27 0.45 15.62
N ARG A 9 -10.29 1.26 15.21
CA ARG A 9 -8.89 0.80 15.03
C ARG A 9 -8.24 0.37 16.34
N PRO A 10 -8.28 1.12 17.43
CA PRO A 10 -7.70 0.66 18.71
C PRO A 10 -8.39 -0.61 19.24
N LYS A 11 -9.70 -0.76 19.03
CA LYS A 11 -10.40 -2.00 19.39
C LYS A 11 -9.94 -3.19 18.57
N ARG A 12 -9.69 -2.99 17.27
CA ARG A 12 -9.13 -4.03 16.40
C ARG A 12 -7.70 -4.40 16.79
N LEU A 13 -6.84 -3.42 17.08
CA LEU A 13 -5.48 -3.65 17.58
C LEU A 13 -5.48 -4.48 18.86
N GLN A 14 -6.37 -4.16 19.81
CA GLN A 14 -6.50 -4.93 21.05
C GLN A 14 -6.95 -6.36 20.77
N THR A 15 -7.89 -6.58 19.85
CA THR A 15 -8.34 -7.91 19.47
C THR A 15 -7.22 -8.72 18.85
N ILE A 16 -6.48 -8.14 17.91
CA ILE A 16 -5.32 -8.77 17.26
C ILE A 16 -4.25 -9.13 18.31
N ALA A 17 -3.94 -8.23 19.24
CA ALA A 17 -2.96 -8.47 20.28
C ALA A 17 -3.38 -9.64 21.20
N ARG A 18 -4.65 -9.70 21.59
CA ARG A 18 -5.18 -10.81 22.40
C ARG A 18 -5.11 -12.15 21.67
N GLU A 19 -5.46 -12.16 20.39
CA GLU A 19 -5.38 -13.36 19.55
C GLU A 19 -3.93 -13.80 19.34
N ALA A 20 -3.01 -12.87 19.11
CA ALA A 20 -1.58 -13.15 19.02
C ALA A 20 -1.03 -13.80 20.32
N VAL A 21 -1.43 -13.30 21.48
CA VAL A 21 -1.05 -13.90 22.76
C VAL A 21 -1.65 -15.31 22.92
N ALA A 22 -2.92 -15.48 22.59
CA ALA A 22 -3.63 -16.73 22.79
C ALA A 22 -3.16 -17.86 21.85
N GLN A 23 -2.83 -17.54 20.60
CA GLN A 23 -2.61 -18.54 19.55
C GLN A 23 -1.17 -18.58 19.01
N TYR A 24 -0.42 -17.48 19.15
CA TYR A 24 0.89 -17.30 18.50
C TYR A 24 2.01 -16.89 19.46
N GLY A 25 1.84 -17.17 20.76
CA GLY A 25 2.88 -16.90 21.77
C GLY A 25 3.21 -15.41 21.95
N GLY A 26 2.28 -14.51 21.63
CA GLY A 26 2.46 -13.07 21.77
C GLY A 26 3.16 -12.39 20.58
N GLN A 27 3.44 -13.12 19.52
CA GLN A 27 4.03 -12.58 18.30
C GLN A 27 3.05 -12.66 17.12
N LEU A 28 3.10 -11.68 16.21
CA LEU A 28 2.37 -11.82 14.96
C LEU A 28 3.13 -12.77 14.02
N PRO A 29 2.42 -13.69 13.34
CA PRO A 29 3.01 -14.47 12.26
C PRO A 29 3.33 -13.57 11.06
N SER A 30 4.30 -13.98 10.24
CA SER A 30 4.69 -13.22 9.05
C SER A 30 4.04 -13.73 7.76
N ASP A 31 3.43 -14.92 7.78
CA ASP A 31 2.78 -15.46 6.60
C ASP A 31 1.47 -14.72 6.28
N GLU A 32 1.21 -14.54 4.99
CA GLU A 32 0.11 -13.72 4.50
C GLU A 32 -1.26 -14.31 4.85
N GLU A 33 -1.42 -15.62 4.73
CA GLU A 33 -2.68 -16.30 4.96
C GLU A 33 -3.11 -16.14 6.43
N THR A 34 -2.20 -16.36 7.35
CA THR A 34 -2.47 -16.18 8.79
C THR A 34 -2.74 -14.71 9.12
N LEU A 35 -1.96 -13.77 8.57
CA LEU A 35 -2.24 -12.34 8.77
C LEU A 35 -3.62 -11.94 8.29
N LEU A 36 -4.06 -12.42 7.13
CA LEU A 36 -5.39 -12.14 6.57
C LEU A 36 -6.53 -12.77 7.39
N SER A 37 -6.27 -13.79 8.19
CA SER A 37 -7.26 -14.40 9.09
C SER A 37 -7.65 -13.50 10.26
N PHE A 38 -6.77 -12.58 10.68
CA PHE A 38 -7.07 -11.64 11.75
C PHE A 38 -8.13 -10.64 11.35
N LYS A 39 -9.17 -10.48 12.16
CA LYS A 39 -10.23 -9.49 11.91
C LYS A 39 -9.67 -8.08 11.92
N GLY A 40 -9.71 -7.42 10.78
CA GLY A 40 -9.23 -6.04 10.60
C GLY A 40 -7.88 -5.93 9.92
N ILE A 41 -7.25 -7.04 9.55
CA ILE A 41 -6.09 -7.07 8.66
C ILE A 41 -6.57 -7.41 7.26
N GLY A 42 -6.46 -6.46 6.35
CA GLY A 42 -6.71 -6.66 4.93
C GLY A 42 -5.40 -6.78 4.14
N ALA A 43 -5.51 -6.97 2.82
CA ALA A 43 -4.35 -7.18 1.94
C ALA A 43 -3.27 -6.09 2.06
N TYR A 44 -3.67 -4.81 2.10
CA TYR A 44 -2.71 -3.73 2.32
C TYR A 44 -1.99 -3.86 3.67
N THR A 45 -2.73 -4.09 4.76
CA THR A 45 -2.17 -4.18 6.10
C THR A 45 -1.25 -5.39 6.23
N ALA A 46 -1.64 -6.55 5.68
CA ALA A 46 -0.79 -7.74 5.65
C ALA A 46 0.51 -7.48 4.87
N GLY A 47 0.44 -6.90 3.68
CA GLY A 47 1.60 -6.50 2.90
C GLY A 47 2.50 -5.50 3.62
N ALA A 48 1.91 -4.51 4.30
CA ALA A 48 2.65 -3.51 5.08
C ALA A 48 3.36 -4.14 6.30
N ILE A 49 2.70 -5.01 7.04
CA ILE A 49 3.32 -5.75 8.16
C ILE A 49 4.49 -6.58 7.66
N ARG A 50 4.30 -7.37 6.61
CA ARG A 50 5.35 -8.20 6.03
C ARG A 50 6.54 -7.38 5.53
N SER A 51 6.28 -6.32 4.76
CA SER A 51 7.32 -5.48 4.19
C SER A 51 8.04 -4.63 5.24
N PHE A 52 7.30 -3.93 6.10
CA PHE A 52 7.88 -2.93 7.00
C PHE A 52 8.35 -3.53 8.34
N ALA A 53 7.61 -4.46 8.92
CA ALA A 53 7.98 -5.08 10.19
C ALA A 53 8.90 -6.29 10.01
N PHE A 54 8.58 -7.18 9.07
CA PHE A 54 9.33 -8.43 8.87
C PHE A 54 10.39 -8.35 7.78
N ARG A 55 10.48 -7.24 7.04
CA ARG A 55 11.45 -7.05 5.94
C ARG A 55 11.32 -8.08 4.82
N GLU A 56 10.15 -8.66 4.67
CA GLU A 56 9.84 -9.63 3.62
C GLU A 56 9.50 -8.94 2.31
N ARG A 57 9.61 -9.70 1.21
CA ARG A 57 9.21 -9.24 -0.13
C ARG A 57 7.69 -9.31 -0.25
N ALA A 58 7.02 -8.22 0.09
CA ALA A 58 5.57 -8.10 0.03
C ALA A 58 5.16 -6.78 -0.63
N ALA A 59 4.16 -6.84 -1.50
CA ALA A 59 3.58 -5.67 -2.14
C ALA A 59 2.63 -4.93 -1.20
N ILE A 60 2.47 -3.64 -1.45
CA ILE A 60 1.48 -2.79 -0.79
C ILE A 60 0.64 -2.06 -1.83
N LEU A 61 -0.64 -1.86 -1.55
CA LEU A 61 -1.51 -1.05 -2.38
C LEU A 61 -2.52 -0.29 -1.50
N ASP A 62 -2.11 0.87 -1.00
CA ASP A 62 -3.01 1.84 -0.39
C ASP A 62 -3.55 2.81 -1.45
N THR A 63 -4.33 3.78 -1.04
CA THR A 63 -4.89 4.81 -1.94
C THR A 63 -3.82 5.69 -2.60
N ASN A 64 -2.70 5.93 -1.94
CA ASN A 64 -1.60 6.73 -2.48
C ASN A 64 -0.82 5.94 -3.52
N VAL A 65 -0.41 4.72 -3.18
CA VAL A 65 0.30 3.82 -4.09
C VAL A 65 -0.57 3.50 -5.31
N ALA A 66 -1.85 3.17 -5.12
CA ALA A 66 -2.77 2.92 -6.22
C ALA A 66 -2.86 4.10 -7.19
N ARG A 67 -2.94 5.33 -6.67
CA ARG A 67 -2.96 6.56 -7.47
C ARG A 67 -1.66 6.75 -8.26
N VAL A 68 -0.50 6.53 -7.62
CA VAL A 68 0.81 6.63 -8.28
C VAL A 68 0.88 5.61 -9.41
N LEU A 69 0.64 4.34 -9.13
CA LEU A 69 0.72 3.27 -10.12
C LEU A 69 -0.25 3.50 -11.29
N PHE A 70 -1.49 3.89 -10.98
CA PHE A 70 -2.47 4.22 -12.01
C PHE A 70 -1.98 5.34 -12.94
N ARG A 71 -1.53 6.47 -12.37
CA ARG A 71 -1.09 7.62 -13.15
C ARG A 71 0.17 7.36 -13.96
N VAL A 72 1.13 6.65 -13.38
CA VAL A 72 2.42 6.40 -14.04
C VAL A 72 2.29 5.35 -15.14
N PHE A 73 1.58 4.26 -14.89
CA PHE A 73 1.60 3.10 -15.78
C PHE A 73 0.33 2.89 -16.61
N VAL A 74 -0.82 3.38 -16.15
CA VAL A 74 -2.12 3.18 -16.82
C VAL A 74 -2.62 4.46 -17.49
N GLY A 75 -2.89 5.49 -16.73
CA GLY A 75 -3.25 6.84 -17.18
C GLY A 75 -4.67 7.02 -17.69
N ARG A 76 -5.42 5.96 -18.00
CA ARG A 76 -6.80 6.00 -18.50
C ARG A 76 -7.68 4.94 -17.85
N GLY A 77 -8.99 5.18 -17.82
CA GLY A 77 -9.99 4.27 -17.26
C GLY A 77 -10.44 4.67 -15.85
N ASP A 78 -11.28 3.84 -15.24
CA ASP A 78 -11.78 4.07 -13.88
C ASP A 78 -10.84 3.44 -12.83
N PRO A 79 -10.11 4.26 -12.05
CA PRO A 79 -9.20 3.76 -11.02
C PRO A 79 -9.91 3.05 -9.87
N LYS A 80 -11.23 3.21 -9.74
CA LYS A 80 -12.02 2.61 -8.65
C LYS A 80 -12.63 1.27 -9.02
N SER A 81 -12.64 0.90 -10.30
CA SER A 81 -13.21 -0.36 -10.76
C SER A 81 -12.48 -1.56 -10.14
N HIS A 82 -13.21 -2.64 -9.92
CA HIS A 82 -12.64 -3.88 -9.35
C HIS A 82 -11.53 -4.44 -10.25
N ALA A 83 -11.75 -4.43 -11.56
CA ALA A 83 -10.75 -4.89 -12.53
C ALA A 83 -9.45 -4.06 -12.45
N MET A 84 -9.56 -2.73 -12.35
CA MET A 84 -8.40 -1.85 -12.21
C MET A 84 -7.67 -2.08 -10.89
N LYS A 85 -8.39 -2.22 -9.78
CA LYS A 85 -7.76 -2.56 -8.48
C LYS A 85 -6.96 -3.86 -8.55
N LYS A 86 -7.53 -4.90 -9.16
CA LYS A 86 -6.83 -6.17 -9.37
C LYS A 86 -5.60 -6.01 -10.26
N HIS A 87 -5.68 -5.19 -11.31
CA HIS A 87 -4.55 -4.87 -12.18
C HIS A 87 -3.45 -4.12 -11.42
N LEU A 88 -3.80 -3.12 -10.59
CA LEU A 88 -2.84 -2.36 -9.81
C LEU A 88 -2.14 -3.21 -8.73
N TRP A 89 -2.83 -4.20 -8.13
CA TRP A 89 -2.20 -5.17 -7.24
C TRP A 89 -1.14 -5.99 -7.96
N ARG A 90 -1.47 -6.57 -9.12
CA ARG A 90 -0.48 -7.32 -9.93
C ARG A 90 0.70 -6.44 -10.33
N LEU A 91 0.43 -5.19 -10.69
CA LEU A 91 1.48 -4.24 -11.04
C LEU A 91 2.37 -3.94 -9.84
N SER A 92 1.81 -3.73 -8.65
CA SER A 92 2.58 -3.54 -7.41
C SER A 92 3.48 -4.75 -7.12
N GLU A 93 2.97 -5.97 -7.27
CA GLU A 93 3.74 -7.21 -7.10
C GLU A 93 4.87 -7.34 -8.15
N THR A 94 4.56 -7.04 -9.40
CA THR A 94 5.54 -7.15 -10.52
C THR A 94 6.68 -6.16 -10.40
N LEU A 95 6.40 -4.96 -9.89
CA LEU A 95 7.40 -3.90 -9.73
C LEU A 95 8.29 -4.07 -8.51
N LEU A 96 7.96 -4.97 -7.58
CA LEU A 96 8.78 -5.19 -6.40
C LEU A 96 10.21 -5.61 -6.77
N PRO A 97 11.23 -4.89 -6.29
CA PRO A 97 12.60 -5.30 -6.50
C PRO A 97 12.93 -6.58 -5.71
N SER A 98 14.01 -7.24 -6.06
CA SER A 98 14.53 -8.40 -5.33
C SER A 98 15.17 -8.01 -3.98
N ARG A 99 15.63 -6.78 -3.84
CA ARG A 99 16.27 -6.20 -2.64
C ARG A 99 15.69 -4.83 -2.34
N HIS A 100 15.85 -4.34 -1.11
CA HIS A 100 15.39 -3.02 -0.69
C HIS A 100 13.88 -2.80 -0.85
N VAL A 101 13.09 -3.84 -0.61
CA VAL A 101 11.62 -3.79 -0.75
C VAL A 101 11.00 -2.76 0.21
N PHE A 102 11.53 -2.67 1.44
CA PHE A 102 11.13 -1.65 2.40
C PHE A 102 11.27 -0.24 1.81
N ASP A 103 12.46 0.08 1.31
CA ASP A 103 12.76 1.42 0.78
C ASP A 103 11.92 1.72 -0.47
N PHE A 104 11.71 0.72 -1.32
CA PHE A 104 10.85 0.84 -2.50
C PHE A 104 9.39 1.13 -2.13
N ASN A 105 8.83 0.37 -1.22
CA ASN A 105 7.45 0.57 -0.76
C ASN A 105 7.30 1.93 -0.04
N GLN A 106 8.27 2.30 0.78
CA GLN A 106 8.29 3.61 1.45
C GLN A 106 8.35 4.75 0.42
N ALA A 107 9.24 4.64 -0.56
CA ALA A 107 9.36 5.64 -1.62
C ALA A 107 8.07 5.81 -2.45
N LEU A 108 7.34 4.71 -2.72
CA LEU A 108 6.04 4.79 -3.38
C LEU A 108 5.00 5.53 -2.54
N MET A 109 4.96 5.26 -1.23
CA MET A 109 4.06 5.95 -0.32
C MET A 109 4.39 7.44 -0.25
N ASP A 110 5.67 7.80 -0.09
CA ASP A 110 6.15 9.18 -0.01
C ASP A 110 5.89 9.95 -1.32
N LEU A 111 6.14 9.32 -2.47
CA LEU A 111 5.82 9.88 -3.77
C LEU A 111 4.32 10.21 -3.88
N GLY A 112 3.46 9.32 -3.42
CA GLY A 112 2.02 9.52 -3.40
C GLY A 112 1.56 10.58 -2.41
N ALA A 113 2.18 10.66 -1.24
CA ALA A 113 1.83 11.60 -0.19
C ALA A 113 2.32 13.03 -0.46
N MET A 114 3.51 13.19 -1.04
CA MET A 114 4.19 14.49 -1.12
C MET A 114 4.22 15.10 -2.52
N VAL A 115 4.27 14.28 -3.57
CA VAL A 115 4.45 14.74 -4.97
C VAL A 115 3.23 14.42 -5.81
N CYS A 116 2.87 13.15 -5.94
CA CYS A 116 1.73 12.68 -6.75
C CYS A 116 0.43 12.75 -5.95
N VAL A 117 0.18 13.87 -5.29
CA VAL A 117 -0.99 14.11 -4.44
C VAL A 117 -2.30 14.05 -5.21
N ALA A 118 -3.42 13.88 -4.51
CA ALA A 118 -4.73 13.67 -5.12
C ALA A 118 -5.16 14.86 -5.99
N ARG A 119 -5.03 16.07 -5.44
CA ARG A 119 -5.35 17.33 -6.13
C ARG A 119 -4.05 18.09 -6.41
N SER A 120 -3.95 18.67 -7.62
CA SER A 120 -2.79 19.48 -8.04
C SER A 120 -1.43 18.79 -7.82
N PRO A 121 -1.18 17.61 -8.45
CA PRO A 121 0.09 16.90 -8.30
C PRO A 121 1.26 17.75 -8.83
N LYS A 122 2.39 17.66 -8.13
CA LYS A 122 3.61 18.42 -8.44
C LYS A 122 4.40 17.76 -9.59
N CYS A 123 3.78 17.61 -10.77
CA CYS A 123 4.36 16.89 -11.91
C CYS A 123 5.74 17.40 -12.35
N PRO A 124 6.04 18.72 -12.37
CA PRO A 124 7.38 19.20 -12.71
C PRO A 124 8.49 18.70 -11.77
N ALA A 125 8.17 18.50 -10.49
CA ALA A 125 9.12 18.00 -9.49
C ALA A 125 9.12 16.45 -9.38
N CYS A 126 8.27 15.77 -10.15
CA CYS A 126 8.12 14.31 -10.04
C CYS A 126 9.25 13.58 -10.80
N PRO A 127 10.00 12.68 -10.15
CA PRO A 127 11.06 11.92 -10.82
C PRO A 127 10.53 11.03 -11.94
N MET A 128 9.24 10.66 -11.89
CA MET A 128 8.58 9.82 -12.89
C MET A 128 7.94 10.61 -14.04
N SER A 129 8.02 11.95 -14.06
CA SER A 129 7.28 12.80 -15.00
C SER A 129 7.53 12.46 -16.47
N LYS A 130 8.78 12.16 -16.84
CA LYS A 130 9.18 11.79 -18.22
C LYS A 130 8.56 10.47 -18.70
N SER A 131 8.32 9.53 -17.78
CA SER A 131 7.78 8.20 -18.07
C SER A 131 6.28 8.10 -17.76
N CYS A 132 5.70 9.09 -17.10
CA CYS A 132 4.34 9.06 -16.60
C CYS A 132 3.31 9.09 -17.73
N ARG A 133 2.45 8.06 -17.81
CA ARG A 133 1.39 7.98 -18.82
C ARG A 133 0.38 9.12 -18.72
N SER A 134 -0.05 9.47 -17.50
CA SER A 134 -1.00 10.58 -17.33
C SER A 134 -0.44 11.91 -17.82
N VAL A 135 0.84 12.19 -17.65
CA VAL A 135 1.48 13.39 -18.18
C VAL A 135 1.52 13.37 -19.71
N LYS A 136 1.86 12.21 -20.30
CA LYS A 136 1.92 12.05 -21.77
C LYS A 136 0.55 12.15 -22.44
N LEU A 137 -0.50 11.73 -21.75
CA LEU A 137 -1.88 11.75 -22.29
C LEU A 137 -2.55 13.13 -22.19
N ASN A 138 -2.04 14.00 -21.31
CA ASN A 138 -2.54 15.37 -21.13
C ASN A 138 -1.69 16.42 -21.86
N ARG A 139 -0.74 16.01 -22.68
CA ARG A 139 0.01 16.82 -23.66
C ARG A 139 -0.58 16.59 -25.06
#